data_c115cbb8682d1df85b27d7b0b64b15e6
#
_entry.id   c115cbb8682d1df85b27d7b0b64b15e6
#
_cell.length_a   1.000
_cell.length_b   1.000
_cell.length_c   1.000
_cell.angle_alpha   90.00
_cell.angle_beta   90.00
_cell.angle_gamma   90.00
#
_symmetry.space_group_name_H-M   'P 1'
#
loop_
_entity.id
_entity.type
_entity.pdbx_description
1 polymer ?
#
loop_
_entity_poly.entity_id
_entity_poly.type
_entity_poly.pdbx_seq_one_letter_code
_entity_poly.pdbx_strand_id
1 'polypeptide(L)'
;VVDEIRALFNSVKRYNNRNNLIEDLLTAYSGQPLKMIRKSEARPILIRNPCINIIGSVQTNLLPEIFRAEYMANGLLDRFLFVYPKDRRISGWKRDDGAIARPDMVGQWREVLDRIVSLPYPAGAVLNMADDAEEYFYNWYNGIIEEVNAIEDDAEVESRKMKLNGNAARLSLVFQVLKWATDGDGMQCVDLESVQAAIRMIGYYEETYRRIQELIVASNIGESKEAWLSLLGETFTAGDAIVAGKRVELSKRSVYYALKQLCSQPNPLLEKIDHGTYRKLCPNKPAAPCTIALSDGETGGAGSQSAKMQSANDENPRGHE
;
A
#
# COMPACT_ATOMS: atom_id res chain seq x y z
N VAL A 1 -6.09 -17.40 11.76
CA VAL A 1 -6.67 -16.49 10.76
C VAL A 1 -7.52 -15.48 11.51
N VAL A 2 -7.30 -14.19 11.25
CA VAL A 2 -8.08 -13.09 11.82
C VAL A 2 -8.88 -12.49 10.67
N ASP A 3 -10.19 -12.55 10.73
CA ASP A 3 -11.06 -12.07 9.65
C ASP A 3 -10.84 -10.56 9.43
N GLU A 4 -10.72 -9.81 10.51
CA GLU A 4 -10.43 -8.38 10.47
C GLU A 4 -9.19 -8.08 11.34
N ILE A 5 -8.05 -7.80 10.69
CA ILE A 5 -6.78 -7.56 11.39
C ILE A 5 -6.82 -6.32 12.30
N ARG A 6 -7.77 -5.42 12.08
CA ARG A 6 -8.07 -4.28 12.96
C ARG A 6 -8.30 -4.71 14.40
N ALA A 7 -8.95 -5.86 14.62
CA ALA A 7 -9.18 -6.38 15.97
C ALA A 7 -7.86 -6.64 16.71
N LEU A 8 -6.83 -7.15 16.03
CA LEU A 8 -5.50 -7.33 16.58
C LEU A 8 -4.90 -5.99 17.02
N PHE A 9 -4.89 -4.99 16.15
CA PHE A 9 -4.34 -3.66 16.46
C PHE A 9 -5.14 -2.93 17.55
N ASN A 10 -6.44 -3.10 17.62
CA ASN A 10 -7.27 -2.55 18.69
C ASN A 10 -7.04 -3.26 20.03
N SER A 11 -6.73 -4.56 20.04
CA SER A 11 -6.39 -5.28 21.27
C SER A 11 -5.07 -4.77 21.87
N VAL A 12 -4.12 -4.39 21.05
CA VAL A 12 -2.88 -3.73 21.48
C VAL A 12 -3.17 -2.50 22.34
N LYS A 13 -4.14 -1.67 21.97
CA LYS A 13 -4.53 -0.46 22.72
C LYS A 13 -5.17 -0.77 24.07
N ARG A 14 -6.04 -1.77 24.15
CA ARG A 14 -6.76 -2.11 25.38
C ARG A 14 -5.86 -2.71 26.46
N TYR A 15 -4.77 -3.34 26.07
CA TYR A 15 -3.85 -4.04 26.96
C TYR A 15 -2.58 -3.25 27.30
N ASN A 16 -2.46 -2.00 26.87
CA ASN A 16 -1.28 -1.14 27.04
C ASN A 16 -0.82 -0.96 28.50
N ASN A 17 -1.64 -1.34 29.48
CA ASN A 17 -1.26 -1.26 30.91
C ASN A 17 -0.65 -2.55 31.49
N ARG A 18 -0.58 -3.69 30.76
CA ARG A 18 -0.03 -4.94 31.34
C ARG A 18 0.59 -5.96 30.38
N ASN A 19 0.41 -5.84 29.07
CA ASN A 19 1.00 -6.80 28.12
C ASN A 19 1.58 -6.04 26.93
N ASN A 20 2.87 -6.15 26.74
CA ASN A 20 3.61 -5.61 25.60
C ASN A 20 3.38 -6.47 24.34
N LEU A 21 2.12 -6.63 23.91
CA LEU A 21 1.79 -7.49 22.76
C LEU A 21 2.63 -7.15 21.52
N ILE A 22 2.89 -5.87 21.27
CA ILE A 22 3.76 -5.45 20.15
C ILE A 22 5.17 -6.00 20.36
N GLU A 23 5.75 -5.80 21.53
CA GLU A 23 7.10 -6.28 21.84
C GLU A 23 7.20 -7.81 21.79
N ASP A 24 6.16 -8.51 22.26
CA ASP A 24 6.07 -9.97 22.14
C ASP A 24 6.02 -10.41 20.66
N LEU A 25 5.27 -9.70 19.80
CA LEU A 25 5.22 -9.96 18.36
C LEU A 25 6.57 -9.68 17.68
N LEU A 26 7.23 -8.58 18.05
CA LEU A 26 8.55 -8.24 17.54
C LEU A 26 9.61 -9.25 17.98
N THR A 27 9.55 -9.69 19.23
CA THR A 27 10.42 -10.72 19.80
C THR A 27 10.21 -12.07 19.12
N ALA A 28 8.95 -12.48 18.95
CA ALA A 28 8.61 -13.72 18.23
C ALA A 28 9.05 -13.68 16.76
N TYR A 29 8.88 -12.53 16.07
CA TYR A 29 9.35 -12.37 14.70
C TYR A 29 10.87 -12.58 14.59
N SER A 30 11.62 -12.15 15.60
CA SER A 30 13.08 -12.32 15.65
C SER A 30 13.52 -13.72 16.12
N GLY A 31 12.55 -14.64 16.39
CA GLY A 31 12.83 -16.00 16.88
C GLY A 31 13.35 -16.07 18.31
N GLN A 32 13.24 -14.97 19.07
CA GLN A 32 13.71 -14.91 20.44
C GLN A 32 12.69 -15.54 21.41
N PRO A 33 13.15 -16.18 22.50
CA PRO A 33 12.24 -16.81 23.47
C PRO A 33 11.28 -15.81 24.11
N LEU A 34 10.01 -16.18 24.25
CA LEU A 34 9.01 -15.42 24.97
C LEU A 34 8.87 -15.94 26.40
N LYS A 35 8.94 -15.03 27.38
CA LYS A 35 8.74 -15.33 28.80
C LYS A 35 7.51 -14.58 29.31
N MET A 36 6.49 -15.33 29.75
CA MET A 36 5.28 -14.77 30.34
C MET A 36 5.22 -15.08 31.81
N ILE A 37 5.10 -14.04 32.63
CA ILE A 37 4.93 -14.17 34.10
C ILE A 37 3.49 -13.80 34.42
N ARG A 38 2.70 -14.76 34.89
CA ARG A 38 1.32 -14.55 35.35
C ARG A 38 1.25 -14.66 36.87
N LYS A 39 0.57 -13.74 37.54
CA LYS A 39 0.38 -13.76 38.99
C LYS A 39 -0.36 -15.00 39.48
N SER A 40 -1.17 -15.61 38.63
CA SER A 40 -1.95 -16.83 38.94
C SER A 40 -1.15 -18.12 38.79
N GLU A 41 0.08 -18.08 38.30
CA GLU A 41 0.88 -19.28 38.03
C GLU A 41 2.18 -19.26 38.83
N ALA A 42 2.46 -20.39 39.49
CA ALA A 42 3.66 -20.54 40.33
C ALA A 42 4.97 -20.54 39.53
N ARG A 43 4.92 -20.76 38.20
CA ARG A 43 6.09 -20.80 37.32
C ARG A 43 5.85 -19.97 36.09
N PRO A 44 6.88 -19.25 35.56
CA PRO A 44 6.77 -18.53 34.32
C PRO A 44 6.60 -19.49 33.13
N ILE A 45 5.75 -19.10 32.17
CA ILE A 45 5.63 -19.79 30.89
C ILE A 45 6.79 -19.33 30.00
N LEU A 46 7.60 -20.29 29.54
CA LEU A 46 8.71 -20.03 28.61
C LEU A 46 8.42 -20.73 27.28
N ILE A 47 8.27 -19.92 26.22
CA ILE A 47 8.17 -20.40 24.84
C ILE A 47 9.53 -20.19 24.20
N ARG A 48 10.28 -21.27 24.01
CA ARG A 48 11.68 -21.19 23.53
C ARG A 48 11.78 -20.83 22.06
N ASN A 49 10.90 -21.38 21.23
CA ASN A 49 10.89 -21.19 19.78
C ASN A 49 9.50 -20.69 19.35
N PRO A 50 9.18 -19.40 19.58
CA PRO A 50 7.88 -18.88 19.16
C PRO A 50 7.80 -18.83 17.64
N CYS A 51 6.70 -19.34 17.07
CA CYS A 51 6.38 -19.24 15.65
C CYS A 51 4.95 -18.74 15.53
N ILE A 52 4.79 -17.44 15.25
CA ILE A 52 3.49 -16.80 15.14
C ILE A 52 3.26 -16.40 13.68
N ASN A 53 2.26 -17.01 13.06
CA ASN A 53 1.81 -16.64 11.72
C ASN A 53 0.50 -15.87 11.81
N ILE A 54 0.47 -14.67 11.25
CA ILE A 54 -0.70 -13.80 11.25
C ILE A 54 -1.13 -13.62 9.79
N ILE A 55 -2.37 -13.98 9.50
CA ILE A 55 -3.02 -13.66 8.22
C ILE A 55 -4.38 -13.05 8.51
N GLY A 56 -4.71 -11.99 7.79
CA GLY A 56 -5.99 -11.30 7.97
C GLY A 56 -6.24 -10.30 6.85
N SER A 57 -7.45 -9.80 6.79
CA SER A 57 -7.88 -8.77 5.85
C SER A 57 -8.13 -7.44 6.55
N VAL A 58 -8.15 -6.36 5.77
CA VAL A 58 -8.49 -5.02 6.23
C VAL A 58 -9.17 -4.26 5.10
N GLN A 59 -10.18 -3.50 5.45
CA GLN A 59 -10.83 -2.58 4.52
C GLN A 59 -9.91 -1.38 4.25
N THR A 60 -9.87 -0.92 3.00
CA THR A 60 -8.95 0.15 2.58
C THR A 60 -9.19 1.48 3.29
N ASN A 61 -10.43 1.79 3.66
CA ASN A 61 -10.78 2.99 4.44
C ASN A 61 -10.26 2.95 5.88
N LEU A 62 -9.89 1.77 6.40
CA LEU A 62 -9.33 1.59 7.74
C LEU A 62 -7.79 1.58 7.76
N LEU A 63 -7.14 1.67 6.60
CA LEU A 63 -5.68 1.70 6.51
C LEU A 63 -5.04 2.83 7.35
N PRO A 64 -5.57 4.07 7.40
CA PRO A 64 -5.00 5.12 8.25
C PRO A 64 -5.02 4.78 9.74
N GLU A 65 -5.97 3.96 10.19
CA GLU A 65 -6.03 3.50 11.58
C GLU A 65 -4.96 2.46 11.92
N ILE A 66 -4.50 1.69 10.93
CA ILE A 66 -3.46 0.67 11.08
C ILE A 66 -2.07 1.28 10.88
N PHE A 67 -1.90 2.14 9.88
CA PHE A 67 -0.64 2.81 9.57
C PHE A 67 -0.45 4.07 10.44
N ARG A 68 -0.54 3.90 11.76
CA ARG A 68 -0.26 4.98 12.71
C ARG A 68 1.22 5.16 12.88
N ALA A 69 1.62 6.40 13.19
CA ALA A 69 3.01 6.74 13.45
C ALA A 69 3.66 5.83 14.50
N GLU A 70 2.92 5.44 15.55
CA GLU A 70 3.41 4.55 16.60
C GLU A 70 3.79 3.14 16.10
N TYR A 71 3.02 2.58 15.15
CA TYR A 71 3.29 1.25 14.59
C TYR A 71 4.34 1.28 13.48
N MET A 72 4.50 2.43 12.84
CA MET A 72 5.58 2.67 11.88
C MET A 72 6.91 2.87 12.62
N ALA A 73 6.92 3.72 13.65
CA ALA A 73 8.12 4.03 14.42
C ALA A 73 8.75 2.82 15.14
N ASN A 74 7.94 1.84 15.60
CA ASN A 74 8.44 0.63 16.25
C ASN A 74 8.78 -0.50 15.27
N GLY A 75 8.58 -0.29 13.97
CA GLY A 75 8.87 -1.26 12.91
C GLY A 75 7.94 -2.48 12.89
N LEU A 76 6.77 -2.42 13.55
CA LEU A 76 5.79 -3.50 13.50
C LEU A 76 5.28 -3.71 12.09
N LEU A 77 4.91 -2.63 11.39
CA LEU A 77 4.37 -2.69 10.03
C LEU A 77 5.41 -3.15 9.00
N ASP A 78 6.69 -2.92 9.24
CA ASP A 78 7.77 -3.37 8.36
C ASP A 78 7.89 -4.90 8.30
N ARG A 79 7.27 -5.60 9.25
CA ARG A 79 7.27 -7.05 9.34
C ARG A 79 6.06 -7.71 8.68
N PHE A 80 5.06 -6.90 8.29
CA PHE A 80 3.90 -7.39 7.55
C PHE A 80 4.14 -7.32 6.05
N LEU A 81 3.73 -8.36 5.36
CA LEU A 81 3.71 -8.44 3.91
C LEU A 81 2.29 -8.15 3.44
N PHE A 82 2.10 -7.01 2.79
CA PHE A 82 0.78 -6.55 2.36
C PHE A 82 0.46 -7.00 0.95
N VAL A 83 -0.77 -7.46 0.75
CA VAL A 83 -1.30 -7.84 -0.56
C VAL A 83 -2.41 -6.86 -0.95
N TYR A 84 -2.26 -6.21 -2.11
CA TYR A 84 -3.26 -5.29 -2.66
C TYR A 84 -3.32 -5.46 -4.18
N PRO A 85 -4.21 -6.32 -4.69
CA PRO A 85 -4.30 -6.61 -6.11
C PRO A 85 -4.58 -5.36 -6.95
N LYS A 86 -3.93 -5.24 -8.12
CA LYS A 86 -4.15 -4.12 -9.06
C LYS A 86 -5.53 -4.18 -9.69
N ASP A 87 -5.95 -5.37 -10.10
CA ASP A 87 -7.28 -5.62 -10.66
C ASP A 87 -8.19 -6.20 -9.57
N ARG A 88 -9.24 -5.48 -9.28
CA ARG A 88 -10.25 -5.84 -8.28
C ARG A 88 -11.65 -5.91 -8.90
N ARG A 89 -11.72 -6.29 -10.16
CA ARG A 89 -13.01 -6.48 -10.81
C ARG A 89 -13.76 -7.60 -10.15
N ILE A 90 -14.98 -7.31 -9.74
CA ILE A 90 -15.92 -8.30 -9.25
C ILE A 90 -16.66 -8.84 -10.46
N SER A 91 -16.47 -10.12 -10.76
CA SER A 91 -17.24 -10.81 -11.79
C SER A 91 -18.65 -11.13 -11.27
N GLY A 92 -19.64 -11.01 -12.14
CA GLY A 92 -21.00 -11.46 -11.80
C GLY A 92 -21.03 -12.97 -11.56
N TRP A 93 -21.94 -13.42 -10.73
CA TRP A 93 -22.16 -14.84 -10.47
C TRP A 93 -22.68 -15.53 -11.74
N LYS A 94 -22.00 -16.60 -12.12
CA LYS A 94 -22.44 -17.48 -13.19
C LYS A 94 -22.87 -18.81 -12.57
N ARG A 95 -23.93 -19.39 -13.12
CA ARG A 95 -24.51 -20.61 -12.57
C ARG A 95 -23.60 -21.85 -12.72
N ASP A 96 -22.60 -21.76 -13.61
CA ASP A 96 -21.69 -22.85 -13.96
C ASP A 96 -20.32 -22.27 -14.39
N ASP A 97 -19.65 -21.57 -13.52
CA ASP A 97 -18.36 -20.92 -13.83
C ASP A 97 -17.14 -21.80 -13.51
N GLY A 98 -17.35 -23.07 -13.17
CA GLY A 98 -16.25 -23.99 -12.82
C GLY A 98 -15.50 -23.60 -11.54
N ALA A 99 -16.06 -22.68 -10.75
CA ALA A 99 -15.46 -22.22 -9.49
C ALA A 99 -15.50 -23.28 -8.37
N ILE A 100 -16.18 -24.39 -8.58
CA ILE A 100 -16.12 -25.53 -7.68
C ILE A 100 -14.74 -26.17 -7.87
N ALA A 101 -13.93 -26.12 -6.82
CA ALA A 101 -12.63 -26.79 -6.82
C ALA A 101 -12.79 -28.22 -7.30
N ARG A 102 -12.11 -28.58 -8.39
CA ARG A 102 -12.19 -29.94 -8.92
C ARG A 102 -11.69 -30.92 -7.84
N PRO A 103 -12.38 -32.05 -7.64
CA PRO A 103 -11.98 -33.03 -6.61
C PRO A 103 -10.54 -33.52 -6.78
N ASP A 104 -10.04 -33.63 -8.01
CA ASP A 104 -8.65 -33.97 -8.33
C ASP A 104 -7.65 -32.94 -7.80
N MET A 105 -7.94 -31.64 -7.96
CA MET A 105 -7.09 -30.56 -7.44
C MET A 105 -7.08 -30.53 -5.91
N VAL A 106 -8.20 -30.79 -5.27
CA VAL A 106 -8.29 -30.89 -3.81
C VAL A 106 -7.46 -32.07 -3.29
N GLY A 107 -7.49 -33.19 -3.98
CA GLY A 107 -6.66 -34.36 -3.70
C GLY A 107 -5.16 -34.05 -3.79
N GLN A 108 -4.73 -33.49 -4.91
CA GLN A 108 -3.33 -33.08 -5.13
C GLN A 108 -2.84 -32.09 -4.07
N TRP A 109 -3.65 -31.08 -3.75
CA TRP A 109 -3.29 -30.12 -2.70
C TRP A 109 -3.15 -30.76 -1.33
N ARG A 110 -4.03 -31.72 -1.00
CA ARG A 110 -3.92 -32.51 0.25
C ARG A 110 -2.62 -33.29 0.30
N GLU A 111 -2.22 -33.94 -0.79
CA GLU A 111 -0.95 -34.65 -0.85
C GLU A 111 0.25 -33.73 -0.59
N VAL A 112 0.26 -32.51 -1.17
CA VAL A 112 1.29 -31.51 -0.92
C VAL A 112 1.34 -31.15 0.58
N LEU A 113 0.18 -30.89 1.20
CA LEU A 113 0.11 -30.57 2.63
C LEU A 113 0.57 -31.74 3.50
N ASP A 114 0.20 -32.99 3.19
CA ASP A 114 0.61 -34.18 3.92
C ASP A 114 2.13 -34.37 3.83
N ARG A 115 2.76 -34.09 2.69
CA ARG A 115 4.22 -34.10 2.54
C ARG A 115 4.86 -33.02 3.42
N ILE A 116 4.32 -31.79 3.44
CA ILE A 116 4.86 -30.71 4.27
C ILE A 116 4.77 -31.07 5.76
N VAL A 117 3.65 -31.64 6.21
CA VAL A 117 3.46 -32.04 7.61
C VAL A 117 4.40 -33.19 8.01
N SER A 118 4.69 -34.09 7.06
CA SER A 118 5.62 -35.21 7.25
C SER A 118 7.05 -34.92 6.85
N LEU A 119 7.45 -33.64 6.86
CA LEU A 119 8.80 -33.20 6.47
C LEU A 119 9.88 -34.03 7.18
N PRO A 120 10.84 -34.65 6.44
CA PRO A 120 11.78 -35.62 7.00
C PRO A 120 12.94 -34.97 7.79
N TYR A 121 12.80 -33.73 8.19
CA TYR A 121 13.84 -33.02 8.93
C TYR A 121 13.48 -32.87 10.41
N PRO A 122 14.45 -33.05 11.31
CA PRO A 122 14.23 -32.80 12.73
C PRO A 122 14.00 -31.31 12.97
N ALA A 123 13.31 -31.00 14.07
CA ALA A 123 13.13 -29.61 14.51
C ALA A 123 14.51 -28.94 14.67
N GLY A 124 14.68 -27.77 14.08
CA GLY A 124 15.92 -27.00 14.12
C GLY A 124 16.94 -27.40 13.02
N ALA A 125 16.57 -28.23 12.06
CA ALA A 125 17.41 -28.46 10.88
C ALA A 125 17.67 -27.14 10.13
N VAL A 126 18.90 -26.96 9.66
CA VAL A 126 19.33 -25.80 8.88
C VAL A 126 19.50 -26.23 7.43
N LEU A 127 18.88 -25.49 6.52
CA LEU A 127 19.06 -25.66 5.09
C LEU A 127 19.87 -24.48 4.57
N ASN A 128 21.05 -24.75 4.04
CA ASN A 128 21.90 -23.72 3.43
C ASN A 128 21.41 -23.39 2.01
N MET A 129 21.76 -22.23 1.50
CA MET A 129 21.60 -21.90 0.08
C MET A 129 22.67 -22.63 -0.74
N ALA A 130 22.37 -22.94 -2.00
CA ALA A 130 23.37 -23.33 -2.97
C ALA A 130 24.27 -22.13 -3.28
N ASP A 131 25.54 -22.39 -3.74
CA ASP A 131 26.52 -21.32 -3.95
C ASP A 131 26.03 -20.21 -4.91
N ASP A 132 25.40 -20.60 -6.00
CA ASP A 132 24.82 -19.68 -6.99
C ASP A 132 23.59 -18.91 -6.43
N ALA A 133 22.80 -19.53 -5.57
CA ALA A 133 21.67 -18.93 -4.89
C ALA A 133 22.14 -17.91 -3.84
N GLU A 134 23.20 -18.24 -3.11
CA GLU A 134 23.80 -17.37 -2.10
C GLU A 134 24.41 -16.13 -2.76
N GLU A 135 25.18 -16.31 -3.84
CA GLU A 135 25.74 -15.19 -4.61
C GLU A 135 24.64 -14.26 -5.15
N TYR A 136 23.57 -14.84 -5.72
CA TYR A 136 22.43 -14.06 -6.22
C TYR A 136 21.74 -13.29 -5.10
N PHE A 137 21.55 -13.90 -3.93
CA PHE A 137 20.95 -13.27 -2.76
C PHE A 137 21.80 -12.11 -2.24
N TYR A 138 23.11 -12.28 -2.12
CA TYR A 138 24.01 -11.21 -1.70
C TYR A 138 24.06 -10.05 -2.67
N ASN A 139 24.11 -10.30 -3.96
CA ASN A 139 24.11 -9.25 -4.98
C ASN A 139 22.82 -8.42 -4.92
N TRP A 140 21.68 -9.08 -4.78
CA TRP A 140 20.40 -8.40 -4.58
C TRP A 140 20.37 -7.54 -3.30
N TYR A 141 20.83 -8.09 -2.18
CA TYR A 141 20.82 -7.38 -0.91
C TYR A 141 21.83 -6.23 -0.87
N ASN A 142 22.97 -6.36 -1.49
CA ASN A 142 23.94 -5.27 -1.65
C ASN A 142 23.33 -4.11 -2.46
N GLY A 143 22.56 -4.39 -3.49
CA GLY A 143 21.79 -3.35 -4.20
C GLY A 143 20.80 -2.61 -3.29
N ILE A 144 20.14 -3.31 -2.37
CA ILE A 144 19.28 -2.65 -1.35
C ILE A 144 20.11 -1.76 -0.42
N ILE A 145 21.30 -2.21 0.01
CA ILE A 145 22.19 -1.41 0.87
C ILE A 145 22.62 -0.12 0.14
N GLU A 146 22.96 -0.21 -1.14
CA GLU A 146 23.30 0.95 -1.96
C GLU A 146 22.12 1.93 -2.06
N GLU A 147 20.90 1.42 -2.29
CA GLU A 147 19.69 2.24 -2.27
C GLU A 147 19.45 2.92 -0.92
N VAL A 148 19.64 2.20 0.19
CA VAL A 148 19.48 2.75 1.54
C VAL A 148 20.51 3.85 1.82
N ASN A 149 21.76 3.62 1.43
CA ASN A 149 22.84 4.60 1.61
C ASN A 149 22.63 5.88 0.76
N ALA A 150 21.83 5.81 -0.30
CA ALA A 150 21.47 6.95 -1.13
C ALA A 150 20.24 7.71 -0.61
N ILE A 151 19.55 7.20 0.43
CA ILE A 151 18.39 7.86 1.03
C ILE A 151 18.87 8.91 2.04
N GLU A 152 18.45 10.15 1.85
CA GLU A 152 18.66 11.22 2.82
C GLU A 152 17.46 11.35 3.75
N ASP A 153 17.66 11.19 5.07
CA ASP A 153 16.70 11.49 6.14
C ASP A 153 15.32 10.79 6.08
N ASP A 154 15.22 9.55 5.60
CA ASP A 154 13.98 8.76 5.68
C ASP A 154 14.20 7.44 6.44
N ALA A 155 14.26 7.54 7.77
CA ALA A 155 14.48 6.41 8.67
C ALA A 155 13.39 5.32 8.56
N GLU A 156 12.17 5.65 8.12
CA GLU A 156 11.09 4.66 7.92
C GLU A 156 11.38 3.77 6.72
N VAL A 157 11.80 4.37 5.60
CA VAL A 157 12.18 3.63 4.39
C VAL A 157 13.41 2.77 4.66
N GLU A 158 14.42 3.32 5.33
CA GLU A 158 15.61 2.58 5.75
C GLU A 158 15.25 1.37 6.61
N SER A 159 14.50 1.57 7.70
CA SER A 159 14.06 0.52 8.61
C SER A 159 13.35 -0.61 7.88
N ARG A 160 12.46 -0.27 6.94
CA ARG A 160 11.73 -1.26 6.15
C ARG A 160 12.65 -2.04 5.21
N LYS A 161 13.48 -1.34 4.41
CA LYS A 161 14.39 -1.97 3.46
C LYS A 161 15.34 -2.94 4.13
N MET A 162 15.87 -2.60 5.31
CA MET A 162 16.76 -3.45 6.08
C MET A 162 16.11 -4.74 6.60
N LYS A 163 14.77 -4.87 6.57
CA LYS A 163 14.07 -6.09 6.96
C LYS A 163 13.69 -6.99 5.78
N LEU A 164 13.92 -6.54 4.55
CA LEU A 164 13.57 -7.32 3.35
C LEU A 164 14.41 -8.59 3.23
N ASN A 165 15.69 -8.55 3.64
CA ASN A 165 16.56 -9.73 3.63
C ASN A 165 15.98 -10.90 4.43
N GLY A 166 15.52 -10.63 5.67
CA GLY A 166 14.91 -11.65 6.51
C GLY A 166 13.62 -12.23 5.91
N ASN A 167 12.81 -11.39 5.27
CA ASN A 167 11.60 -11.84 4.58
C ASN A 167 11.93 -12.64 3.32
N ALA A 168 12.93 -12.19 2.54
CA ALA A 168 13.39 -12.91 1.36
C ALA A 168 13.93 -14.30 1.72
N ALA A 169 14.78 -14.41 2.75
CA ALA A 169 15.30 -15.69 3.21
C ALA A 169 14.18 -16.65 3.67
N ARG A 170 13.19 -16.15 4.40
CA ARG A 170 12.02 -16.97 4.81
C ARG A 170 11.21 -17.44 3.62
N LEU A 171 10.93 -16.56 2.65
CA LEU A 171 10.20 -16.91 1.45
C LEU A 171 10.98 -17.89 0.58
N SER A 172 12.31 -17.76 0.47
CA SER A 172 13.15 -18.70 -0.25
C SER A 172 13.02 -20.11 0.33
N LEU A 173 13.05 -20.24 1.65
CA LEU A 173 12.82 -21.52 2.32
C LEU A 173 11.40 -22.06 2.07
N VAL A 174 10.37 -21.20 2.14
CA VAL A 174 8.98 -21.59 1.87
C VAL A 174 8.85 -22.10 0.44
N PHE A 175 9.41 -21.41 -0.55
CA PHE A 175 9.36 -21.85 -1.94
C PHE A 175 10.12 -23.14 -2.17
N GLN A 176 11.28 -23.34 -1.52
CA GLN A 176 12.02 -24.60 -1.59
C GLN A 176 11.21 -25.77 -1.03
N VAL A 177 10.58 -25.59 0.13
CA VAL A 177 9.71 -26.60 0.74
C VAL A 177 8.50 -26.91 -0.14
N LEU A 178 7.86 -25.88 -0.72
CA LEU A 178 6.74 -26.08 -1.64
C LEU A 178 7.17 -26.82 -2.91
N LYS A 179 8.30 -26.47 -3.51
CA LYS A 179 8.88 -27.14 -4.67
C LYS A 179 9.14 -28.61 -4.38
N TRP A 180 9.80 -28.92 -3.26
CA TRP A 180 9.98 -30.30 -2.82
C TRP A 180 8.65 -31.02 -2.60
N ALA A 181 7.66 -30.38 -1.99
CA ALA A 181 6.38 -31.02 -1.71
C ALA A 181 5.56 -31.30 -2.98
N THR A 182 5.74 -30.53 -4.06
CA THR A 182 5.10 -30.75 -5.36
C THR A 182 5.87 -31.75 -6.21
N ASP A 183 7.17 -31.56 -6.37
CA ASP A 183 7.98 -32.28 -7.36
C ASP A 183 8.74 -33.47 -6.78
N GLY A 184 8.94 -33.49 -5.47
CA GLY A 184 9.63 -34.55 -4.74
C GLY A 184 11.16 -34.41 -4.68
N ASP A 185 11.73 -33.43 -5.37
CA ASP A 185 13.18 -33.22 -5.50
C ASP A 185 13.68 -31.97 -4.73
N GLY A 186 14.98 -31.94 -4.42
CA GLY A 186 15.65 -30.68 -4.11
C GLY A 186 15.58 -30.16 -2.68
N MET A 187 15.61 -31.04 -1.66
CA MET A 187 15.65 -30.60 -0.24
C MET A 187 17.06 -30.57 0.38
N GLN A 188 18.14 -30.71 -0.40
CA GLN A 188 19.50 -30.64 0.16
C GLN A 188 19.94 -29.20 0.47
N CYS A 189 19.47 -28.25 -0.31
CA CYS A 189 19.77 -26.82 -0.17
C CYS A 189 18.60 -25.99 -0.70
N VAL A 190 18.61 -24.69 -0.43
CA VAL A 190 17.72 -23.72 -1.08
C VAL A 190 18.37 -23.34 -2.42
N ASP A 191 17.70 -23.67 -3.52
CA ASP A 191 18.22 -23.46 -4.87
C ASP A 191 17.98 -22.03 -5.39
N LEU A 192 18.65 -21.70 -6.49
CA LEU A 192 18.58 -20.39 -7.12
C LEU A 192 17.16 -20.01 -7.55
N GLU A 193 16.37 -20.96 -8.05
CA GLU A 193 15.00 -20.70 -8.50
C GLU A 193 14.10 -20.26 -7.35
N SER A 194 14.23 -20.91 -6.19
CA SER A 194 13.49 -20.56 -4.97
C SER A 194 13.87 -19.18 -4.44
N VAL A 195 15.17 -18.82 -4.50
CA VAL A 195 15.64 -17.47 -4.12
C VAL A 195 15.12 -16.41 -5.10
N GLN A 196 15.20 -16.67 -6.39
CA GLN A 196 14.66 -15.74 -7.40
C GLN A 196 13.15 -15.54 -7.27
N ALA A 197 12.39 -16.60 -6.99
CA ALA A 197 10.96 -16.51 -6.74
C ALA A 197 10.66 -15.65 -5.50
N ALA A 198 11.43 -15.82 -4.41
CA ALA A 198 11.30 -15.02 -3.20
C ALA A 198 11.58 -13.54 -3.45
N ILE A 199 12.66 -13.22 -4.16
CA ILE A 199 13.03 -11.83 -4.49
C ILE A 199 11.97 -11.17 -5.38
N ARG A 200 11.42 -11.89 -6.38
CA ARG A 200 10.29 -11.37 -7.17
C ARG A 200 9.06 -11.07 -6.29
N MET A 201 8.78 -11.94 -5.31
CA MET A 201 7.67 -11.73 -4.38
C MET A 201 7.92 -10.54 -3.45
N ILE A 202 9.15 -10.33 -2.99
CA ILE A 202 9.54 -9.14 -2.23
C ILE A 202 9.28 -7.87 -3.04
N GLY A 203 9.65 -7.84 -4.32
CA GLY A 203 9.35 -6.71 -5.20
C GLY A 203 7.85 -6.41 -5.29
N TYR A 204 7.00 -7.44 -5.35
CA TYR A 204 5.55 -7.27 -5.31
C TYR A 204 5.07 -6.66 -3.97
N TYR A 205 5.58 -7.11 -2.84
CA TYR A 205 5.21 -6.57 -1.53
C TYR A 205 5.69 -5.13 -1.34
N GLU A 206 6.85 -4.77 -1.84
CA GLU A 206 7.36 -3.40 -1.85
C GLU A 206 6.46 -2.46 -2.66
N GLU A 207 6.12 -2.85 -3.89
CA GLU A 207 5.20 -2.10 -4.74
C GLU A 207 3.82 -1.96 -4.07
N THR A 208 3.33 -3.02 -3.43
CA THR A 208 2.05 -3.01 -2.71
C THR A 208 2.09 -2.05 -1.53
N TYR A 209 3.16 -2.08 -0.73
CA TYR A 209 3.32 -1.18 0.41
C TYR A 209 3.37 0.28 -0.04
N ARG A 210 4.13 0.59 -1.09
CA ARG A 210 4.17 1.93 -1.68
C ARG A 210 2.78 2.41 -2.10
N ARG A 211 1.99 1.58 -2.76
CA ARG A 211 0.61 1.90 -3.17
C ARG A 211 -0.32 2.12 -1.98
N ILE A 212 -0.17 1.32 -0.92
CA ILE A 212 -0.94 1.50 0.32
C ILE A 212 -0.59 2.85 0.97
N GLN A 213 0.68 3.19 1.05
CA GLN A 213 1.10 4.50 1.55
C GLN A 213 0.53 5.66 0.72
N GLU A 214 0.52 5.53 -0.60
CA GLU A 214 -0.10 6.52 -1.48
C GLU A 214 -1.61 6.69 -1.20
N LEU A 215 -2.33 5.60 -0.96
CA LEU A 215 -3.75 5.65 -0.59
C LEU A 215 -3.99 6.35 0.75
N ILE A 216 -3.16 6.06 1.76
CA ILE A 216 -3.27 6.69 3.08
C ILE A 216 -3.00 8.18 2.97
N VAL A 217 -1.94 8.55 2.25
CA VAL A 217 -1.60 9.96 2.02
C VAL A 217 -2.72 10.67 1.28
N ALA A 218 -3.30 10.04 0.25
CA ALA A 218 -4.44 10.59 -0.49
C ALA A 218 -5.67 10.80 0.41
N SER A 219 -5.95 9.85 1.31
CA SER A 219 -7.05 9.95 2.29
C SER A 219 -6.83 11.11 3.27
N ASN A 220 -5.65 11.18 3.88
CA ASN A 220 -5.31 12.24 4.85
C ASN A 220 -5.32 13.64 4.21
N ILE A 221 -4.88 13.75 2.95
CA ILE A 221 -4.90 15.00 2.21
C ILE A 221 -6.34 15.40 1.90
N GLY A 222 -7.23 14.43 1.60
CA GLY A 222 -8.65 14.70 1.30
C GLY A 222 -9.34 15.49 2.42
N GLU A 223 -9.06 15.16 3.67
CA GLU A 223 -9.64 15.83 4.84
C GLU A 223 -8.94 17.17 5.18
N SER A 224 -7.64 17.28 4.95
CA SER A 224 -6.84 18.47 5.32
C SER A 224 -6.48 19.37 4.13
N LYS A 225 -6.85 18.99 2.91
CA LYS A 225 -6.40 19.63 1.67
C LYS A 225 -6.78 21.10 1.57
N GLU A 226 -8.02 21.42 1.87
CA GLU A 226 -8.54 22.80 1.79
C GLU A 226 -7.87 23.68 2.85
N ALA A 227 -7.74 23.17 4.07
CA ALA A 227 -7.06 23.85 5.15
C ALA A 227 -5.59 24.08 4.82
N TRP A 228 -4.88 23.08 4.30
CA TRP A 228 -3.50 23.20 3.91
C TRP A 228 -3.28 24.20 2.77
N LEU A 229 -4.08 24.08 1.69
CA LEU A 229 -4.00 24.99 0.56
C LEU A 229 -4.32 26.43 0.96
N SER A 230 -5.22 26.67 1.89
CA SER A 230 -5.56 28.02 2.36
C SER A 230 -4.39 28.73 3.08
N LEU A 231 -3.49 27.95 3.69
CA LEU A 231 -2.28 28.47 4.37
C LEU A 231 -1.16 28.89 3.42
N LEU A 232 -1.25 28.50 2.15
CA LEU A 232 -0.23 28.80 1.13
C LEU A 232 -0.61 30.05 0.35
N GLY A 233 0.39 30.83 -0.05
CA GLY A 233 0.21 31.96 -0.97
C GLY A 233 -0.15 31.52 -2.40
N GLU A 234 -0.35 32.49 -3.32
CA GLU A 234 -0.59 32.18 -4.75
C GLU A 234 0.62 31.49 -5.38
N THR A 235 1.83 31.90 -4.99
CA THR A 235 3.10 31.25 -5.35
C THR A 235 3.83 30.91 -4.08
N PHE A 236 4.37 29.71 -3.99
CA PHE A 236 5.04 29.20 -2.79
C PHE A 236 6.10 28.16 -3.13
N THR A 237 7.04 27.95 -2.21
CA THR A 237 8.08 26.92 -2.34
C THR A 237 7.63 25.59 -1.70
N ALA A 238 8.35 24.51 -2.04
CA ALA A 238 8.19 23.24 -1.33
C ALA A 238 8.44 23.36 0.17
N GLY A 239 9.36 24.25 0.58
CA GLY A 239 9.64 24.57 1.99
C GLY A 239 8.42 25.19 2.67
N ASP A 240 7.79 26.19 2.06
CA ASP A 240 6.57 26.81 2.58
C ASP A 240 5.44 25.81 2.71
N ALA A 241 5.29 24.94 1.70
CA ALA A 241 4.31 23.87 1.70
C ALA A 241 4.51 22.89 2.88
N ILE A 242 5.75 22.54 3.22
CA ILE A 242 6.08 21.68 4.37
C ILE A 242 5.77 22.40 5.68
N VAL A 243 6.11 23.68 5.82
CA VAL A 243 5.80 24.48 7.01
C VAL A 243 4.28 24.59 7.21
N ALA A 244 3.53 24.86 6.15
CA ALA A 244 2.07 24.88 6.18
C ALA A 244 1.49 23.49 6.52
N GLY A 245 2.08 22.43 5.96
CA GLY A 245 1.68 21.04 6.22
C GLY A 245 1.79 20.67 7.70
N LYS A 246 2.87 21.06 8.37
CA LYS A 246 3.04 20.83 9.81
C LYS A 246 1.92 21.44 10.66
N ARG A 247 1.33 22.56 10.23
CA ARG A 247 0.23 23.22 10.96
C ARG A 247 -1.09 22.45 10.88
N VAL A 248 -1.25 21.60 9.88
CA VAL A 248 -2.42 20.76 9.66
C VAL A 248 -2.08 19.26 9.79
N GLU A 249 -1.00 18.94 10.52
CA GLU A 249 -0.55 17.59 10.86
C GLU A 249 -0.19 16.70 9.64
N LEU A 250 0.17 17.33 8.51
CA LEU A 250 0.67 16.62 7.35
C LEU A 250 2.18 16.34 7.48
N SER A 251 2.59 15.11 7.21
CA SER A 251 4.00 14.75 7.13
C SER A 251 4.69 15.39 5.91
N LYS A 252 6.02 15.56 5.95
CA LYS A 252 6.82 16.03 4.80
C LYS A 252 6.53 15.20 3.53
N ARG A 253 6.41 13.90 3.68
CA ARG A 253 6.09 12.97 2.59
C ARG A 253 4.68 13.19 2.02
N SER A 254 3.69 13.39 2.89
CA SER A 254 2.32 13.72 2.48
C SER A 254 2.26 15.01 1.67
N VAL A 255 3.03 16.02 2.08
CA VAL A 255 3.12 17.30 1.36
C VAL A 255 3.72 17.11 -0.04
N TYR A 256 4.83 16.40 -0.18
CA TYR A 256 5.43 16.14 -1.51
C TYR A 256 4.49 15.33 -2.41
N TYR A 257 3.79 14.35 -1.85
CA TYR A 257 2.80 13.59 -2.60
C TYR A 257 1.63 14.48 -3.06
N ALA A 258 1.12 15.35 -2.16
CA ALA A 258 0.08 16.31 -2.50
C ALA A 258 0.48 17.23 -3.62
N LEU A 259 1.68 17.82 -3.55
CA LEU A 259 2.23 18.67 -4.59
C LEU A 259 2.28 17.95 -5.95
N LYS A 260 2.78 16.72 -5.96
CA LYS A 260 2.84 15.89 -7.18
C LYS A 260 1.47 15.59 -7.72
N GLN A 261 0.53 15.15 -6.89
CA GLN A 261 -0.85 14.84 -7.30
C GLN A 261 -1.58 16.07 -7.85
N LEU A 262 -1.50 17.20 -7.15
CA LEU A 262 -2.20 18.42 -7.54
C LEU A 262 -1.68 19.05 -8.84
N CYS A 263 -0.42 18.75 -9.21
CA CYS A 263 0.15 19.12 -10.50
C CYS A 263 -0.22 18.13 -11.64
N SER A 264 -0.53 16.87 -11.31
CA SER A 264 -0.69 15.78 -12.31
C SER A 264 -2.14 15.39 -12.59
N GLN A 265 -3.13 16.02 -11.94
CA GLN A 265 -4.55 15.75 -12.15
C GLN A 265 -5.02 16.24 -13.53
N PRO A 266 -6.10 15.67 -14.12
CA PRO A 266 -6.69 16.16 -15.36
C PRO A 266 -7.10 17.63 -15.30
N ASN A 267 -7.50 18.14 -14.11
CA ASN A 267 -7.70 19.55 -13.81
C ASN A 267 -6.74 19.94 -12.68
N PRO A 268 -5.48 20.33 -13.02
CA PRO A 268 -4.48 20.60 -12.01
C PRO A 268 -4.87 21.82 -11.18
N LEU A 269 -4.67 21.75 -9.88
CA LEU A 269 -4.85 22.87 -8.95
C LEU A 269 -3.56 23.61 -8.68
N LEU A 270 -2.42 23.00 -9.02
CA LEU A 270 -1.10 23.58 -8.90
C LEU A 270 -0.34 23.43 -10.22
N GLU A 271 0.48 24.42 -10.53
CA GLU A 271 1.48 24.40 -11.59
C GLU A 271 2.87 24.44 -10.96
N LYS A 272 3.76 23.59 -11.41
CA LYS A 272 5.18 23.65 -11.05
C LYS A 272 5.88 24.62 -11.98
N ILE A 273 6.30 25.79 -11.44
CA ILE A 273 6.94 26.86 -12.23
C ILE A 273 8.41 26.53 -12.43
N ASP A 274 9.10 26.12 -11.37
CA ASP A 274 10.54 25.87 -11.36
C ASP A 274 10.90 24.80 -10.32
N HIS A 275 12.18 24.47 -10.18
CA HIS A 275 12.63 23.47 -9.22
C HIS A 275 12.25 23.87 -7.78
N GLY A 276 11.20 23.20 -7.27
CA GLY A 276 10.69 23.43 -5.92
C GLY A 276 9.72 24.61 -5.76
N THR A 277 9.32 25.30 -6.81
CA THR A 277 8.37 26.42 -6.77
C THR A 277 7.06 26.08 -7.48
N TYR A 278 5.95 26.42 -6.86
CA TYR A 278 4.59 26.08 -7.29
C TYR A 278 3.70 27.31 -7.31
N ARG A 279 2.72 27.32 -8.22
CA ARG A 279 1.67 28.33 -8.32
C ARG A 279 0.31 27.68 -8.21
N LYS A 280 -0.64 28.31 -7.49
CA LYS A 280 -2.03 27.91 -7.47
C LYS A 280 -2.70 28.26 -8.81
N LEU A 281 -3.41 27.28 -9.36
CA LEU A 281 -4.29 27.49 -10.50
C LEU A 281 -5.71 27.68 -9.95
N CYS A 282 -6.34 28.86 -10.22
CA CYS A 282 -7.75 29.05 -9.86
C CYS A 282 -8.61 28.13 -10.73
N PRO A 283 -9.39 27.20 -10.16
CA PRO A 283 -10.40 26.51 -10.93
C PRO A 283 -11.50 27.50 -11.30
N ASN A 284 -11.62 27.79 -12.60
CA ASN A 284 -12.71 28.56 -13.21
C ASN A 284 -12.97 29.97 -12.63
N LYS A 285 -12.14 30.94 -13.05
CA LYS A 285 -12.71 32.25 -13.34
C LYS A 285 -13.41 32.10 -14.70
N PRO A 286 -14.73 32.32 -14.80
CA PRO A 286 -15.34 32.43 -16.12
C PRO A 286 -14.58 33.52 -16.86
N ALA A 287 -14.16 33.24 -18.09
CA ALA A 287 -13.50 34.23 -18.94
C ALA A 287 -14.31 35.52 -18.86
N ALA A 288 -13.67 36.60 -18.41
CA ALA A 288 -14.29 37.91 -18.45
C ALA A 288 -14.71 38.13 -19.92
N PRO A 289 -15.95 38.60 -20.17
CA PRO A 289 -16.37 38.84 -21.51
C PRO A 289 -15.36 39.83 -22.12
N CYS A 290 -14.77 39.48 -23.27
CA CYS A 290 -13.98 40.38 -24.05
C CYS A 290 -14.81 41.61 -24.35
N THR A 291 -14.53 42.70 -23.69
CA THR A 291 -15.01 44.01 -24.09
C THR A 291 -14.26 44.33 -25.36
N ILE A 292 -14.91 44.08 -26.50
CA ILE A 292 -14.46 44.63 -27.78
C ILE A 292 -14.65 46.13 -27.64
N ALA A 293 -13.54 46.87 -27.57
CA ALA A 293 -13.53 48.31 -27.73
C ALA A 293 -14.04 48.62 -29.16
N LEU A 294 -15.27 49.03 -29.22
CA LEU A 294 -15.79 49.68 -30.45
C LEU A 294 -15.09 51.03 -30.59
N SER A 295 -14.19 51.12 -31.55
CA SER A 295 -13.76 52.38 -32.08
C SER A 295 -14.94 53.06 -32.80
N ASP A 296 -15.25 54.26 -32.38
CA ASP A 296 -16.21 55.15 -33.01
C ASP A 296 -15.84 55.40 -34.48
N GLY A 297 -16.80 55.18 -35.36
CA GLY A 297 -16.70 55.46 -36.79
C GLY A 297 -18.10 55.55 -37.39
N GLU A 298 -18.49 56.72 -37.65
CA GLU A 298 -19.72 57.36 -38.13
C GLU A 298 -20.53 56.64 -39.23
N THR A 299 -21.83 56.91 -39.14
CA THR A 299 -22.86 57.22 -40.16
C THR A 299 -23.45 56.10 -41.03
N GLY A 300 -24.79 56.09 -41.00
CA GLY A 300 -25.60 55.96 -42.22
C GLY A 300 -26.63 54.82 -42.28
N GLY A 301 -27.89 55.15 -42.03
CA GLY A 301 -28.96 54.75 -42.92
C GLY A 301 -29.77 53.49 -42.72
N ALA A 302 -30.94 53.68 -42.15
CA ALA A 302 -32.26 53.19 -42.57
C ALA A 302 -32.46 51.72 -43.02
N GLY A 303 -33.46 51.08 -42.41
CA GLY A 303 -34.16 49.95 -43.05
C GLY A 303 -34.82 48.97 -42.11
N SER A 304 -36.08 49.30 -41.77
CA SER A 304 -37.05 48.42 -41.16
C SER A 304 -37.23 47.08 -41.88
N GLN A 305 -37.42 46.00 -41.18
CA GLN A 305 -38.58 45.14 -41.37
C GLN A 305 -38.68 44.03 -40.32
N SER A 306 -39.81 44.01 -39.69
CA SER A 306 -40.39 42.99 -38.85
C SER A 306 -40.69 41.72 -39.65
N ALA A 307 -40.52 40.58 -39.03
CA ALA A 307 -41.41 39.44 -39.26
C ALA A 307 -41.42 38.50 -38.03
N LYS A 308 -42.60 38.26 -37.60
CA LYS A 308 -43.18 37.48 -36.55
C LYS A 308 -43.21 36.00 -36.87
N MET A 309 -43.34 35.23 -35.77
CA MET A 309 -44.14 34.00 -35.61
C MET A 309 -43.58 32.71 -36.27
N GLN A 310 -43.65 31.55 -35.69
CA GLN A 310 -44.73 30.88 -35.00
C GLN A 310 -44.23 29.64 -34.24
N SER A 311 -44.85 29.36 -33.14
CA SER A 311 -44.90 28.11 -32.38
C SER A 311 -45.65 27.02 -33.11
N ALA A 312 -45.27 25.75 -32.92
CA ALA A 312 -46.23 24.63 -32.92
C ALA A 312 -45.71 23.48 -32.03
N ASN A 313 -46.59 23.17 -31.08
CA ASN A 313 -46.75 21.90 -30.38
C ASN A 313 -47.01 20.78 -31.38
N ASP A 314 -46.70 19.50 -31.02
CA ASP A 314 -47.68 18.47 -30.75
C ASP A 314 -47.01 17.09 -30.65
N GLU A 315 -47.25 16.46 -29.53
CA GLU A 315 -48.01 15.20 -29.31
C GLU A 315 -47.27 13.85 -29.55
N ASN A 316 -47.20 13.15 -28.45
CA ASN A 316 -47.11 11.71 -28.25
C ASN A 316 -48.36 11.01 -28.81
N PRO A 317 -48.38 9.74 -29.31
CA PRO A 317 -48.76 8.69 -28.39
C PRO A 317 -48.16 7.29 -28.58
N ARG A 318 -47.99 6.59 -27.42
CA ARG A 318 -48.32 5.17 -27.08
C ARG A 318 -48.45 4.08 -28.18
N GLY A 319 -47.95 2.89 -27.80
CA GLY A 319 -48.53 1.60 -28.14
C GLY A 319 -47.55 0.40 -28.14
N HIS A 320 -47.71 -0.43 -27.14
CA HIS A 320 -47.77 -1.90 -27.13
C HIS A 320 -47.01 -2.75 -28.19
N GLU A 321 -46.07 -3.57 -27.73
CA GLU A 321 -46.22 -5.01 -27.44
C GLU A 321 -45.05 -5.50 -26.61
#